data_d9fb2882ab14e0f449369fcbdb7a20ee
#
_entry.id   d9fb2882ab14e0f449369fcbdb7a20ee
#
_cell.length_a   1.000
_cell.length_b   1.000
_cell.length_c   1.000
_cell.angle_alpha   90.00
_cell.angle_beta   90.00
_cell.angle_gamma   90.00
#
_symmetry.space_group_name_H-M   'P 1'
#
loop_
_entity.id
_entity.type
_entity.pdbx_description
1 polymer ?
#
loop_
_entity_poly.entity_id
_entity_poly.type
_entity_poly.pdbx_seq_one_letter_code
_entity_poly.pdbx_strand_id
1 'polypeptide(L)'
;IYSNMLQLETEGKAIMRPLLVELGLPIEENKELRDQGLEIAEAFKNLSFKEQIQNIHRSVSEIYLPQYEELATLVDEENTQAHFIAKFMGDHERAILQASENILKGSNNPIEPITKLLKFPI
;
A
#
# COMPACT_ATOMS: atom_id res chain seq x y z
N ILE A 1 0.65 1.22 -14.36
CA ILE A 1 1.16 1.64 -13.05
C ILE A 1 0.03 1.68 -12.04
N TYR A 2 -0.97 2.53 -12.20
CA TYR A 2 -2.08 2.62 -11.24
C TYR A 2 -2.89 1.33 -11.13
N SER A 3 -3.09 0.60 -12.23
CA SER A 3 -3.74 -0.71 -12.19
C SER A 3 -2.96 -1.74 -11.37
N ASN A 4 -1.64 -1.73 -11.45
CA ASN A 4 -0.79 -2.61 -10.64
C ASN A 4 -0.80 -2.21 -9.15
N MET A 5 -0.80 -0.92 -8.85
CA MET A 5 -0.98 -0.43 -7.47
C MET A 5 -2.34 -0.84 -6.92
N LEU A 6 -3.42 -0.64 -7.68
CA LEU A 6 -4.77 -1.06 -7.28
C LEU A 6 -4.87 -2.57 -7.06
N GLN A 7 -4.21 -3.37 -7.90
CA GLN A 7 -4.15 -4.82 -7.72
C GLN A 7 -3.43 -5.17 -6.42
N LEU A 8 -2.31 -4.54 -6.14
CA LEU A 8 -1.54 -4.76 -4.90
C LEU A 8 -2.37 -4.41 -3.66
N GLU A 9 -3.09 -3.28 -3.67
CA GLU A 9 -4.03 -2.90 -2.60
C GLU A 9 -5.14 -3.94 -2.41
N THR A 10 -5.68 -4.44 -3.50
CA THR A 10 -6.76 -5.45 -3.47
C THR A 10 -6.27 -6.77 -2.88
N GLU A 11 -5.08 -7.23 -3.27
CA GLU A 11 -4.45 -8.42 -2.70
C GLU A 11 -4.09 -8.22 -1.23
N GLY A 12 -3.59 -7.04 -0.83
CA GLY A 12 -3.31 -6.68 0.55
C GLY A 12 -4.56 -6.77 1.44
N LYS A 13 -5.67 -6.20 0.99
CA LYS A 13 -6.97 -6.32 1.69
C LYS A 13 -7.42 -7.77 1.83
N ALA A 14 -7.26 -8.57 0.78
CA ALA A 14 -7.62 -9.99 0.81
C ALA A 14 -6.77 -10.80 1.80
N ILE A 15 -5.48 -10.45 1.95
CA ILE A 15 -4.57 -11.09 2.90
C ILE A 15 -4.91 -10.70 4.35
N MET A 16 -5.26 -9.43 4.60
CA MET A 16 -5.58 -8.94 5.95
C MET A 16 -6.94 -9.43 6.45
N ARG A 17 -7.92 -9.57 5.57
CA ARG A 17 -9.32 -9.84 5.95
C ARG A 17 -9.51 -11.02 6.90
N PRO A 18 -8.93 -12.21 6.68
CA PRO A 18 -9.11 -13.35 7.58
C PRO A 18 -8.68 -13.07 9.01
N LEU A 19 -7.56 -12.37 9.19
CA LEU A 19 -7.07 -11.99 10.52
C LEU A 19 -8.03 -11.01 11.22
N LEU A 20 -8.53 -10.01 10.51
CA LEU A 20 -9.48 -9.05 11.06
C LEU A 20 -10.77 -9.73 11.51
N VAL A 21 -11.26 -10.70 10.73
CA VAL A 21 -12.43 -11.53 11.09
C VAL A 21 -12.15 -12.34 12.35
N GLU A 22 -11.00 -13.01 12.42
CA GLU A 22 -10.60 -13.82 13.59
C GLU A 22 -10.47 -12.98 14.86
N LEU A 23 -9.95 -11.76 14.74
CA LEU A 23 -9.84 -10.81 15.87
C LEU A 23 -11.19 -10.15 16.25
N GLY A 24 -12.26 -10.41 15.52
CA GLY A 24 -13.57 -9.80 15.75
C GLY A 24 -13.63 -8.31 15.45
N LEU A 25 -12.70 -7.81 14.65
CA LEU A 25 -12.68 -6.41 14.24
C LEU A 25 -13.71 -6.16 13.14
N PRO A 26 -14.44 -5.01 13.20
CA PRO A 26 -15.44 -4.68 12.18
C PRO A 26 -14.73 -4.43 10.85
N ILE A 27 -15.28 -5.03 9.77
CA ILE A 27 -14.86 -4.76 8.39
C ILE A 27 -15.91 -3.86 7.78
N GLU A 28 -15.92 -2.63 8.22
CA GLU A 28 -16.84 -1.60 7.77
C GLU A 28 -16.11 -0.53 6.98
N GLU A 29 -16.79 0.01 5.97
CA GLU A 29 -16.25 1.14 5.23
C GLU A 29 -16.33 2.39 6.11
N ASN A 30 -15.18 3.03 6.31
CA ASN A 30 -15.14 4.32 6.99
C ASN A 30 -15.50 5.44 6.00
N LYS A 31 -16.70 6.00 6.15
CA LYS A 31 -17.22 7.04 5.26
C LYS A 31 -16.32 8.27 5.21
N GLU A 32 -15.76 8.69 6.33
CA GLU A 32 -14.87 9.87 6.40
C GLU A 32 -13.58 9.63 5.59
N LEU A 33 -12.95 8.47 5.75
CA LEU A 33 -11.75 8.11 4.97
C LEU A 33 -12.07 7.96 3.48
N ARG A 34 -13.25 7.47 3.13
CA ARG A 34 -13.70 7.40 1.75
C ARG A 34 -13.86 8.80 1.15
N ASP A 35 -14.51 9.71 1.87
CA ASP A 35 -14.71 11.08 1.41
C ASP A 35 -13.37 11.81 1.23
N GLN A 36 -12.41 11.63 2.16
CA GLN A 36 -11.04 12.11 2.01
C GLN A 36 -10.34 11.53 0.77
N GLY A 37 -10.51 10.24 0.52
CA GLY A 37 -9.96 9.59 -0.68
C GLY A 37 -10.52 10.19 -1.98
N LEU A 38 -11.81 10.54 -2.02
CA LEU A 38 -12.43 11.20 -3.17
C LEU A 38 -11.88 12.62 -3.36
N GLU A 39 -11.66 13.38 -2.30
CA GLU A 39 -11.03 14.71 -2.35
C GLU A 39 -9.61 14.64 -2.90
N ILE A 40 -8.81 13.68 -2.43
CA ILE A 40 -7.45 13.43 -2.94
C ILE A 40 -7.49 13.06 -4.42
N ALA A 41 -8.39 12.16 -4.82
CA ALA A 41 -8.54 11.76 -6.22
C ALA A 41 -8.91 12.94 -7.12
N GLU A 42 -9.77 13.84 -6.66
CA GLU A 42 -10.15 15.06 -7.40
C GLU A 42 -8.96 16.02 -7.53
N ALA A 43 -8.20 16.21 -6.45
CA ALA A 43 -6.98 17.03 -6.48
C ALA A 43 -5.92 16.46 -7.44
N PHE A 44 -5.77 15.13 -7.49
CA PHE A 44 -4.82 14.44 -8.40
C PHE A 44 -5.12 14.70 -9.89
N LYS A 45 -6.38 14.92 -10.28
CA LYS A 45 -6.74 15.19 -11.68
C LYS A 45 -6.04 16.43 -12.25
N ASN A 46 -5.71 17.38 -11.40
CA ASN A 46 -5.06 18.65 -11.80
C ASN A 46 -3.53 18.58 -11.77
N LEU A 47 -2.96 17.46 -11.36
CA LEU A 47 -1.52 17.25 -11.28
C LEU A 47 -0.99 16.55 -12.52
N SER A 48 0.22 16.92 -12.95
CA SER A 48 0.97 16.13 -13.93
C SER A 48 1.28 14.75 -13.36
N PHE A 49 1.51 13.78 -14.24
CA PHE A 49 1.89 12.42 -13.81
C PHE A 49 3.09 12.41 -12.85
N LYS A 50 4.09 13.22 -13.14
CA LYS A 50 5.28 13.35 -12.28
C LYS A 50 4.91 13.84 -10.87
N GLU A 51 4.06 14.86 -10.78
CA GLU A 51 3.60 15.39 -9.49
C GLU A 51 2.76 14.38 -8.73
N GLN A 52 1.92 13.61 -9.42
CA GLN A 52 1.17 12.51 -8.81
C GLN A 52 2.11 11.47 -8.19
N ILE A 53 3.12 11.03 -8.92
CA ILE A 53 4.11 10.06 -8.43
C ILE A 53 4.93 10.64 -7.26
N GLN A 54 5.31 11.91 -7.30
CA GLN A 54 5.99 12.58 -6.20
C GLN A 54 5.12 12.63 -4.93
N ASN A 55 3.82 12.86 -5.07
CA ASN A 55 2.91 12.84 -3.93
C ASN A 55 2.75 11.43 -3.35
N ILE A 56 2.62 10.40 -4.18
CA ILE A 56 2.59 9.00 -3.74
C ILE A 56 3.88 8.67 -2.99
N HIS A 57 5.04 8.96 -3.57
CA HIS A 57 6.34 8.73 -2.95
C HIS A 57 6.43 9.36 -1.55
N ARG A 58 6.03 10.63 -1.43
CA ARG A 58 6.04 11.35 -0.16
C ARG A 58 5.10 10.73 0.86
N SER A 59 3.86 10.45 0.48
CA SER A 59 2.87 9.86 1.39
C SER A 59 3.31 8.49 1.90
N VAL A 60 3.86 7.66 1.04
CA VAL A 60 4.36 6.34 1.43
C VAL A 60 5.56 6.46 2.35
N SER A 61 6.55 7.28 2.00
CA SER A 61 7.79 7.42 2.79
C SER A 61 7.58 8.07 4.15
N GLU A 62 6.68 9.04 4.26
CA GLU A 62 6.51 9.85 5.47
C GLU A 62 5.38 9.33 6.38
N ILE A 63 4.40 8.62 5.84
CA ILE A 63 3.19 8.22 6.58
C ILE A 63 3.03 6.71 6.62
N TYR A 64 2.79 6.06 5.47
CA TYR A 64 2.33 4.67 5.45
C TYR A 64 3.41 3.67 5.82
N LEU A 65 4.58 3.76 5.21
CA LEU A 65 5.67 2.84 5.52
C LEU A 65 6.10 2.90 6.99
N PRO A 66 6.33 4.07 7.61
CA PRO A 66 6.63 4.14 9.03
C PRO A 66 5.55 3.54 9.93
N GLN A 67 4.26 3.72 9.60
CA GLN A 67 3.16 3.14 10.36
C GLN A 67 3.16 1.60 10.32
N TYR A 68 3.41 1.00 9.15
CA TYR A 68 3.48 -0.46 9.04
C TYR A 68 4.76 -1.04 9.63
N GLU A 69 5.88 -0.32 9.59
CA GLU A 69 7.11 -0.71 10.27
C GLU A 69 6.92 -0.70 11.79
N GLU A 70 6.27 0.32 12.33
CA GLU A 70 5.90 0.38 13.75
C GLU A 70 4.95 -0.75 14.12
N LEU A 71 3.90 -0.98 13.33
CA LEU A 71 2.95 -2.08 13.55
C LEU A 71 3.68 -3.43 13.63
N ALA A 72 4.64 -3.68 12.75
CA ALA A 72 5.42 -4.92 12.76
C ALA A 72 6.20 -5.13 14.06
N THR A 73 6.59 -4.05 14.77
CA THR A 73 7.26 -4.15 16.08
C THR A 73 6.29 -4.39 17.23
N LEU A 74 5.00 -4.06 17.07
CA LEU A 74 3.98 -4.18 18.11
C LEU A 74 3.24 -5.51 18.08
N VAL A 75 3.31 -6.24 16.97
CA VAL A 75 2.65 -7.54 16.81
C VAL A 75 3.40 -8.60 17.61
N ASP A 76 2.62 -9.40 18.36
CA ASP A 76 3.17 -10.54 19.10
C ASP A 76 3.84 -11.55 18.16
N GLU A 77 5.11 -11.84 18.40
CA GLU A 77 5.89 -12.81 17.60
C GLU A 77 5.30 -14.22 17.65
N GLU A 78 4.55 -14.57 18.70
CA GLU A 78 3.85 -15.86 18.81
C GLU A 78 2.64 -15.93 17.88
N ASN A 79 2.04 -14.79 17.50
CA ASN A 79 1.00 -14.74 16.47
C ASN A 79 1.63 -14.70 15.07
N THR A 80 1.99 -15.87 14.54
CA THR A 80 2.68 -16.01 13.25
C THR A 80 1.91 -15.42 12.08
N GLN A 81 0.56 -15.49 12.09
CA GLN A 81 -0.29 -14.90 11.04
C GLN A 81 -0.26 -13.38 11.07
N ALA A 82 -0.44 -12.79 12.26
CA ALA A 82 -0.39 -11.34 12.41
C ALA A 82 0.99 -10.78 12.05
N HIS A 83 2.06 -11.48 12.47
CA HIS A 83 3.44 -11.11 12.14
C HIS A 83 3.70 -11.15 10.63
N PHE A 84 3.26 -12.23 9.96
CA PHE A 84 3.35 -12.35 8.50
C PHE A 84 2.63 -11.22 7.78
N ILE A 85 1.41 -10.88 8.22
CA ILE A 85 0.60 -9.84 7.61
C ILE A 85 1.23 -8.45 7.82
N ALA A 86 1.70 -8.15 9.03
CA ALA A 86 2.37 -6.88 9.31
C ALA A 86 3.63 -6.72 8.46
N LYS A 87 4.44 -7.78 8.33
CA LYS A 87 5.60 -7.79 7.43
C LYS A 87 5.21 -7.60 5.97
N PHE A 88 4.18 -8.31 5.50
CA PHE A 88 3.69 -8.18 4.13
C PHE A 88 3.25 -6.75 3.83
N MET A 89 2.55 -6.09 4.74
CA MET A 89 2.12 -4.69 4.54
C MET A 89 3.31 -3.73 4.52
N GLY A 90 4.36 -3.97 5.31
CA GLY A 90 5.61 -3.22 5.18
C GLY A 90 6.29 -3.42 3.82
N ASP A 91 6.35 -4.66 3.32
CA ASP A 91 6.91 -4.97 2.00
C ASP A 91 6.07 -4.37 0.87
N HIS A 92 4.74 -4.32 1.04
CA HIS A 92 3.79 -3.66 0.15
C HIS A 92 4.12 -2.15 -0.01
N GLU A 93 4.28 -1.43 1.09
CA GLU A 93 4.62 -0.01 1.05
C GLU A 93 6.03 0.23 0.47
N ARG A 94 7.00 -0.61 0.81
CA ARG A 94 8.35 -0.54 0.22
C ARG A 94 8.33 -0.74 -1.29
N ALA A 95 7.47 -1.64 -1.79
CA ALA A 95 7.35 -1.87 -3.22
C ALA A 95 6.77 -0.66 -3.95
N ILE A 96 5.76 0.01 -3.38
CA ILE A 96 5.21 1.26 -3.94
C ILE A 96 6.25 2.37 -3.90
N LEU A 97 6.97 2.52 -2.79
CA LEU A 97 8.04 3.51 -2.65
C LEU A 97 9.13 3.31 -3.72
N GLN A 98 9.64 2.09 -3.84
CA GLN A 98 10.68 1.75 -4.81
C GLN A 98 10.19 1.93 -6.26
N ALA A 99 8.95 1.55 -6.56
CA ALA A 99 8.37 1.76 -7.89
C ALA A 99 8.24 3.25 -8.21
N SER A 100 7.79 4.07 -7.27
CA SER A 100 7.72 5.53 -7.46
C SER A 100 9.09 6.16 -7.70
N GLU A 101 10.11 5.74 -6.97
CA GLU A 101 11.50 6.17 -7.21
C GLU A 101 11.99 5.76 -8.61
N ASN A 102 11.73 4.52 -9.01
CA ASN A 102 12.11 4.00 -10.32
C ASN A 102 11.44 4.80 -11.46
N ILE A 103 10.17 5.16 -11.31
CA ILE A 103 9.43 6.01 -12.26
C ILE A 103 10.09 7.38 -12.36
N LEU A 104 10.37 8.02 -11.22
CA LEU A 104 10.97 9.36 -11.19
C LEU A 104 12.38 9.39 -11.77
N LYS A 105 13.12 8.28 -11.69
CA LYS A 105 14.45 8.10 -12.28
C LYS A 105 14.42 7.67 -13.77
N GLY A 106 13.23 7.35 -14.31
CA GLY A 106 13.07 6.90 -15.69
C GLY A 106 13.59 5.49 -15.96
N SER A 107 13.47 4.59 -14.98
CA SER A 107 13.91 3.18 -15.12
C SER A 107 13.09 2.43 -16.17
N ASN A 108 13.70 1.45 -16.86
CA ASN A 108 13.04 0.69 -17.92
C ASN A 108 11.91 -0.22 -17.43
N ASN A 109 12.00 -0.73 -16.19
CA ASN A 109 10.97 -1.57 -15.58
C ASN A 109 10.61 -1.04 -14.19
N PRO A 110 9.93 0.12 -14.10
CA PRO A 110 9.77 0.82 -12.84
C PRO A 110 8.85 0.09 -11.85
N ILE A 111 7.90 -0.70 -12.34
CA ILE A 111 6.89 -1.38 -11.51
C ILE A 111 7.29 -2.78 -11.06
N GLU A 112 8.48 -3.24 -11.38
CA GLU A 112 8.98 -4.57 -11.00
C GLU A 112 8.85 -4.87 -9.50
N PRO A 113 9.14 -3.93 -8.57
CA PRO A 113 8.95 -4.19 -7.15
C PRO A 113 7.51 -4.57 -6.79
N ILE A 114 6.53 -3.95 -7.41
CA ILE A 114 5.09 -4.24 -7.21
C ILE A 114 4.75 -5.60 -7.81
N THR A 115 5.11 -5.85 -9.07
CA THR A 115 4.75 -7.09 -9.75
C THR A 115 5.34 -8.34 -9.12
N LYS A 116 6.48 -8.21 -8.44
CA LYS A 116 7.09 -9.31 -7.66
C LYS A 116 6.31 -9.72 -6.43
N LEU A 117 5.51 -8.82 -5.85
CA LEU A 117 4.67 -9.10 -4.69
C LEU A 117 3.28 -9.65 -5.06
N LEU A 118 2.81 -9.38 -6.27
CA LEU A 118 1.51 -9.84 -6.74
C LEU A 118 1.51 -11.36 -6.91
N LYS A 119 0.43 -12.01 -6.45
CA LYS A 119 0.23 -13.46 -6.68
C LYS A 119 -0.10 -13.76 -8.13
N PHE A 120 -0.85 -12.89 -8.76
CA PHE A 120 -1.35 -13.05 -10.13
C PHE A 120 -1.15 -11.74 -10.91
N PRO A 121 0.11 -11.35 -11.21
CA PRO A 121 0.37 -10.10 -11.93
C PRO A 121 -0.25 -10.12 -13.33
N ILE A 122 -0.88 -9.03 -13.71
CA ILE A 122 -1.47 -8.78 -15.03
C ILE A 122 -0.71 -7.70 -15.78
#